data_cb8c90a3bfca149fbf3ad26521843743
#
_entry.id   cb8c90a3bfca149fbf3ad26521843743
#
_cell.length_a   1.000
_cell.length_b   1.000
_cell.length_c   1.000
_cell.angle_alpha   90.00
_cell.angle_beta   90.00
_cell.angle_gamma   90.00
#
_symmetry.space_group_name_H-M   'P 1'
#
loop_
_entity.id
_entity.type
_entity.pdbx_description
1 polymer ?
#
loop_
_entity_poly.entity_id
_entity_poly.type
_entity_poly.pdbx_seq_one_letter_code
_entity_poly.pdbx_strand_id
1 'polypeptide(L)'
;MGVIKALDGNAAIAHGVMRSKVQLVAAYPITPQTPIVETISSLIDTKQYDATYITVESEHSALSSLIGASSTGVRTFTASASHGLALMHEVTGAAAASRLPIVMAVVSRAIPGPMSLWCDHSDIMTQRDQGWIQLFAASPQEALDFVMIAYRVSEDERVLTPTMVDIDGFFCSHLTEPVDVPTEEEAAQFVHDFEPVNAVLDPDLPYAMNNLTSPAIFNELKKSQDIGMRSAAAVLDERFDEFAGIFGRKYSRVMCHETEDADTVVVCMGSMSGTVKH
;
A
#
# COMPACT_ATOMS: atom_id res chain seq x y z
N MET A 1 -17.85 16.08 -7.28
CA MET A 1 -18.16 15.53 -5.93
C MET A 1 -18.19 14.02 -6.06
N GLY A 2 -17.42 13.34 -5.26
CA GLY A 2 -17.39 11.88 -5.22
C GLY A 2 -18.77 11.26 -4.96
N VAL A 3 -18.85 9.98 -5.05
CA VAL A 3 -20.09 9.22 -4.83
C VAL A 3 -20.00 8.48 -3.50
N ILE A 4 -20.92 8.76 -2.59
CA ILE A 4 -21.00 8.02 -1.33
C ILE A 4 -21.49 6.60 -1.62
N LYS A 5 -20.68 5.60 -1.25
CA LYS A 5 -20.99 4.18 -1.34
C LYS A 5 -20.91 3.54 0.04
N ALA A 6 -21.73 2.54 0.28
CA ALA A 6 -21.60 1.67 1.46
C ALA A 6 -20.54 0.60 1.14
N LEU A 7 -19.33 0.75 1.67
CA LEU A 7 -18.19 -0.14 1.41
C LEU A 7 -17.57 -0.61 2.73
N ASP A 8 -17.09 -1.83 2.74
CA ASP A 8 -16.16 -2.29 3.76
C ASP A 8 -14.71 -1.92 3.40
N GLY A 9 -13.77 -2.15 4.31
CA GLY A 9 -12.36 -1.78 4.09
C GLY A 9 -11.74 -2.48 2.89
N ASN A 10 -12.09 -3.73 2.62
CA ASN A 10 -11.61 -4.48 1.45
C ASN A 10 -12.09 -3.85 0.14
N ALA A 11 -13.38 -3.56 0.04
CA ALA A 11 -13.96 -2.92 -1.14
C ALA A 11 -13.43 -1.49 -1.32
N ALA A 12 -13.23 -0.76 -0.23
CA ALA A 12 -12.64 0.58 -0.25
C ALA A 12 -11.22 0.57 -0.84
N ILE A 13 -10.36 -0.38 -0.42
CA ILE A 13 -9.04 -0.59 -1.02
C ILE A 13 -9.15 -0.88 -2.51
N ALA A 14 -10.03 -1.79 -2.93
CA ALA A 14 -10.21 -2.12 -4.35
C ALA A 14 -10.60 -0.89 -5.19
N HIS A 15 -11.46 -0.02 -4.66
CA HIS A 15 -11.79 1.25 -5.30
C HIS A 15 -10.60 2.23 -5.31
N GLY A 16 -9.79 2.29 -4.25
CA GLY A 16 -8.55 3.08 -4.22
C GLY A 16 -7.55 2.63 -5.29
N VAL A 17 -7.39 1.32 -5.47
CA VAL A 17 -6.55 0.70 -6.52
C VAL A 17 -7.03 1.11 -7.90
N MET A 18 -8.33 1.01 -8.18
CA MET A 18 -8.94 1.43 -9.44
C MET A 18 -8.71 2.93 -9.68
N ARG A 19 -8.93 3.77 -8.68
CA ARG A 19 -8.74 5.23 -8.78
C ARG A 19 -7.28 5.64 -8.92
N SER A 20 -6.36 4.77 -8.50
CA SER A 20 -4.92 4.95 -8.70
C SER A 20 -4.43 4.49 -10.09
N LYS A 21 -5.33 4.09 -10.99
CA LYS A 21 -4.99 3.64 -12.35
C LYS A 21 -3.92 2.53 -12.36
N VAL A 22 -4.04 1.56 -11.47
CA VAL A 22 -3.13 0.40 -11.42
C VAL A 22 -3.33 -0.44 -12.66
N GLN A 23 -2.26 -0.83 -13.31
CA GLN A 23 -2.31 -1.52 -14.61
C GLN A 23 -2.20 -3.03 -14.47
N LEU A 24 -1.56 -3.51 -13.39
CA LEU A 24 -1.37 -4.94 -13.16
C LEU A 24 -1.54 -5.29 -11.69
N VAL A 25 -2.38 -6.28 -11.44
CA VAL A 25 -2.65 -6.85 -10.12
C VAL A 25 -2.26 -8.32 -10.12
N ALA A 26 -1.48 -8.74 -9.13
CA ALA A 26 -1.21 -10.15 -8.89
C ALA A 26 -1.38 -10.43 -7.40
N ALA A 27 -2.23 -11.39 -7.04
CA ALA A 27 -2.45 -11.74 -5.65
C ALA A 27 -2.87 -13.21 -5.51
N TYR A 28 -2.58 -13.77 -4.34
CA TYR A 28 -3.05 -15.08 -3.93
C TYR A 28 -4.08 -14.90 -2.80
N PRO A 29 -5.27 -15.55 -2.88
CA PRO A 29 -6.32 -15.34 -1.90
C PRO A 29 -5.94 -15.85 -0.51
N ILE A 30 -6.07 -15.01 0.50
CA ILE A 30 -5.91 -15.37 1.92
C ILE A 30 -6.90 -14.58 2.78
N THR A 31 -7.58 -15.26 3.72
CA THR A 31 -8.50 -14.60 4.66
C THR A 31 -7.73 -13.69 5.62
N PRO A 32 -8.16 -12.42 5.89
CA PRO A 32 -9.40 -11.76 5.46
C PRO A 32 -9.26 -10.85 4.21
N GLN A 33 -8.19 -10.97 3.43
CA GLN A 33 -7.88 -10.13 2.28
C GLN A 33 -8.64 -10.52 1.00
N THR A 34 -9.10 -11.77 0.88
CA THR A 34 -9.72 -12.30 -0.35
C THR A 34 -10.76 -11.37 -1.00
N PRO A 35 -11.65 -10.68 -0.28
CA PRO A 35 -12.62 -9.78 -0.89
C PRO A 35 -12.01 -8.59 -1.68
N ILE A 36 -10.76 -8.17 -1.39
CA ILE A 36 -10.06 -7.16 -2.20
C ILE A 36 -9.91 -7.64 -3.64
N VAL A 37 -9.34 -8.84 -3.81
CA VAL A 37 -9.04 -9.40 -5.13
C VAL A 37 -10.30 -9.82 -5.87
N GLU A 38 -11.33 -10.31 -5.16
CA GLU A 38 -12.64 -10.61 -5.73
C GLU A 38 -13.31 -9.34 -6.26
N THR A 39 -13.27 -8.24 -5.50
CA THR A 39 -13.81 -6.94 -5.92
C THR A 39 -13.07 -6.41 -7.14
N ILE A 40 -11.73 -6.44 -7.14
CA ILE A 40 -10.92 -6.02 -8.29
C ILE A 40 -11.25 -6.86 -9.53
N SER A 41 -11.30 -8.18 -9.41
CA SER A 41 -11.65 -9.08 -10.51
C SER A 41 -13.05 -8.76 -11.06
N SER A 42 -14.04 -8.55 -10.18
CA SER A 42 -15.39 -8.16 -10.58
C SER A 42 -15.45 -6.82 -11.33
N LEU A 43 -14.67 -5.83 -10.88
CA LEU A 43 -14.58 -4.52 -11.56
C LEU A 43 -13.96 -4.66 -12.96
N ILE A 44 -12.97 -5.53 -13.14
CA ILE A 44 -12.36 -5.85 -14.43
C ILE A 44 -13.35 -6.60 -15.34
N ASP A 45 -13.96 -7.65 -14.83
CA ASP A 45 -14.91 -8.48 -15.60
C ASP A 45 -16.13 -7.68 -16.07
N THR A 46 -16.59 -6.73 -15.25
CA THR A 46 -17.71 -5.82 -15.58
C THR A 46 -17.28 -4.58 -16.41
N LYS A 47 -16.01 -4.51 -16.82
CA LYS A 47 -15.43 -3.42 -17.61
C LYS A 47 -15.53 -2.02 -16.96
N GLN A 48 -15.60 -1.98 -15.64
CA GLN A 48 -15.53 -0.74 -14.86
C GLN A 48 -14.08 -0.33 -14.57
N TYR A 49 -13.14 -1.26 -14.77
CA TYR A 49 -11.73 -1.07 -14.52
C TYR A 49 -10.91 -1.80 -15.60
N ASP A 50 -9.97 -1.07 -16.22
CA ASP A 50 -9.06 -1.62 -17.22
C ASP A 50 -7.71 -1.94 -16.58
N ALA A 51 -7.51 -3.19 -16.20
CA ALA A 51 -6.27 -3.70 -15.63
C ALA A 51 -6.09 -5.19 -15.97
N THR A 52 -4.85 -5.63 -15.92
CA THR A 52 -4.51 -7.05 -16.02
C THR A 52 -4.48 -7.68 -14.63
N TYR A 53 -5.23 -8.77 -14.43
CA TYR A 53 -5.15 -9.58 -13.23
C TYR A 53 -4.42 -10.90 -13.51
N ILE A 54 -3.35 -11.17 -12.74
CA ILE A 54 -2.57 -12.41 -12.84
C ILE A 54 -2.89 -13.31 -11.65
N THR A 55 -3.39 -14.50 -11.93
CA THR A 55 -3.54 -15.57 -10.92
C THR A 55 -2.20 -16.28 -10.74
N VAL A 56 -1.83 -16.50 -9.50
CA VAL A 56 -0.56 -17.12 -9.12
C VAL A 56 -0.81 -18.26 -8.13
N GLU A 57 0.20 -19.09 -7.91
CA GLU A 57 0.10 -20.26 -7.01
C GLU A 57 0.52 -19.97 -5.57
N SER A 58 1.07 -18.78 -5.30
CA SER A 58 1.49 -18.36 -3.94
C SER A 58 1.66 -16.85 -3.83
N GLU A 59 1.69 -16.36 -2.60
CA GLU A 59 1.96 -14.95 -2.30
C GLU A 59 3.38 -14.54 -2.74
N HIS A 60 4.35 -15.44 -2.57
CA HIS A 60 5.72 -15.23 -3.04
C HIS A 60 5.76 -14.98 -4.56
N SER A 61 5.05 -15.79 -5.34
CA SER A 61 4.95 -15.62 -6.80
C SER A 61 4.20 -14.34 -7.18
N ALA A 62 3.19 -13.94 -6.39
CA ALA A 62 2.48 -12.69 -6.61
C ALA A 62 3.44 -11.50 -6.60
N LEU A 63 4.18 -11.31 -5.52
CA LEU A 63 5.10 -10.18 -5.39
C LEU A 63 6.28 -10.28 -6.37
N SER A 64 6.78 -11.48 -6.64
CA SER A 64 7.85 -11.70 -7.64
C SER A 64 7.41 -11.27 -9.04
N SER A 65 6.17 -11.58 -9.43
CA SER A 65 5.58 -11.13 -10.70
C SER A 65 5.47 -9.62 -10.77
N LEU A 66 5.10 -8.96 -9.65
CA LEU A 66 4.99 -7.51 -9.58
C LEU A 66 6.34 -6.80 -9.65
N ILE A 67 7.40 -7.38 -9.10
CA ILE A 67 8.76 -6.85 -9.28
C ILE A 67 9.11 -6.82 -10.77
N GLY A 68 8.87 -7.92 -11.48
CA GLY A 68 9.08 -7.97 -12.92
C GLY A 68 8.25 -6.94 -13.68
N ALA A 69 6.96 -6.82 -13.38
CA ALA A 69 6.07 -5.88 -14.03
C ALA A 69 6.42 -4.42 -13.68
N SER A 70 6.63 -4.09 -12.41
CA SER A 70 6.97 -2.74 -11.97
C SER A 70 8.29 -2.25 -12.60
N SER A 71 9.23 -3.17 -12.86
CA SER A 71 10.48 -2.84 -13.55
C SER A 71 10.29 -2.43 -15.01
N THR A 72 9.13 -2.68 -15.61
CA THR A 72 8.77 -2.20 -16.95
C THR A 72 8.10 -0.83 -16.95
N GLY A 73 7.90 -0.23 -15.77
CA GLY A 73 7.32 1.10 -15.63
C GLY A 73 5.80 1.13 -15.51
N VAL A 74 5.15 0.02 -15.11
CA VAL A 74 3.71 -0.01 -14.87
C VAL A 74 3.38 0.02 -13.38
N ARG A 75 2.25 0.62 -13.01
CA ARG A 75 1.72 0.55 -11.64
C ARG A 75 1.25 -0.85 -11.33
N THR A 76 1.67 -1.35 -10.18
CA THR A 76 1.37 -2.70 -9.75
C THR A 76 0.78 -2.73 -8.34
N PHE A 77 -0.07 -3.73 -8.06
CA PHE A 77 -0.72 -3.91 -6.77
C PHE A 77 -0.78 -5.38 -6.37
N THR A 78 -0.60 -5.63 -5.09
CA THR A 78 -0.91 -6.92 -4.44
C THR A 78 -1.58 -6.71 -3.10
N ALA A 79 -2.13 -7.78 -2.54
CA ALA A 79 -2.66 -7.78 -1.19
C ALA A 79 -2.37 -9.12 -0.50
N SER A 80 -2.13 -9.08 0.81
CA SER A 80 -1.86 -10.30 1.59
C SER A 80 -2.27 -10.11 3.06
N ALA A 81 -2.01 -11.14 3.87
CA ALA A 81 -2.26 -11.18 5.30
C ALA A 81 -1.41 -12.26 5.97
N SER A 82 -1.13 -12.13 7.28
CA SER A 82 -0.61 -13.22 8.12
C SER A 82 0.60 -13.97 7.54
N HIS A 83 0.52 -15.29 7.51
CA HIS A 83 1.58 -16.15 6.97
C HIS A 83 1.80 -15.99 5.46
N GLY A 84 0.82 -15.49 4.69
CA GLY A 84 1.03 -15.12 3.30
C GLY A 84 2.02 -13.96 3.17
N LEU A 85 1.89 -12.94 4.03
CA LEU A 85 2.88 -11.86 4.09
C LEU A 85 4.25 -12.36 4.60
N ALA A 86 4.26 -13.28 5.56
CA ALA A 86 5.50 -13.91 6.01
C ALA A 86 6.19 -14.72 4.89
N LEU A 87 5.43 -15.37 4.01
CA LEU A 87 5.96 -16.05 2.82
C LEU A 87 6.57 -15.09 1.79
N MET A 88 6.08 -13.84 1.74
CA MET A 88 6.64 -12.78 0.88
C MET A 88 7.92 -12.14 1.43
N HIS A 89 8.34 -12.43 2.67
CA HIS A 89 9.37 -11.68 3.39
C HIS A 89 10.68 -11.49 2.62
N GLU A 90 11.17 -12.53 1.95
CA GLU A 90 12.37 -12.44 1.09
C GLU A 90 12.16 -11.44 -0.06
N VAL A 91 11.02 -11.54 -0.73
CA VAL A 91 10.71 -10.75 -1.93
C VAL A 91 10.40 -9.30 -1.59
N THR A 92 9.87 -9.02 -0.39
CA THR A 92 9.65 -7.64 0.08
C THR A 92 10.97 -6.88 0.16
N GLY A 93 12.03 -7.51 0.69
CA GLY A 93 13.37 -6.92 0.70
C GLY A 93 13.92 -6.65 -0.70
N ALA A 94 13.70 -7.56 -1.64
CA ALA A 94 14.12 -7.41 -3.04
C ALA A 94 13.38 -6.25 -3.75
N ALA A 95 12.07 -6.11 -3.55
CA ALA A 95 11.28 -5.00 -4.10
C ALA A 95 11.79 -3.63 -3.62
N ALA A 96 12.03 -3.51 -2.32
CA ALA A 96 12.54 -2.27 -1.72
C ALA A 96 13.98 -1.95 -2.17
N ALA A 97 14.85 -2.95 -2.27
CA ALA A 97 16.22 -2.78 -2.76
C ALA A 97 16.27 -2.36 -4.23
N SER A 98 15.29 -2.77 -5.03
CA SER A 98 15.14 -2.38 -6.44
C SER A 98 14.50 -0.99 -6.62
N ARG A 99 14.11 -0.31 -5.54
CA ARG A 99 13.50 1.02 -5.56
C ARG A 99 12.23 1.08 -6.42
N LEU A 100 11.42 0.01 -6.38
CA LEU A 100 10.19 -0.12 -7.15
C LEU A 100 8.99 0.41 -6.35
N PRO A 101 8.16 1.29 -6.92
CA PRO A 101 7.02 1.92 -6.23
C PRO A 101 5.80 1.00 -6.20
N ILE A 102 5.96 -0.21 -5.66
CA ILE A 102 4.89 -1.18 -5.53
C ILE A 102 4.01 -0.81 -4.33
N VAL A 103 2.70 -0.86 -4.48
CA VAL A 103 1.76 -0.72 -3.36
C VAL A 103 1.15 -2.08 -3.03
N MET A 104 1.11 -2.39 -1.74
CA MET A 104 0.53 -3.62 -1.18
C MET A 104 -0.50 -3.26 -0.12
N ALA A 105 -1.68 -3.88 -0.17
CA ALA A 105 -2.57 -3.87 0.98
C ALA A 105 -2.24 -5.03 1.92
N VAL A 106 -2.17 -4.74 3.20
CA VAL A 106 -2.06 -5.75 4.26
C VAL A 106 -3.37 -5.72 5.05
N VAL A 107 -4.09 -6.83 5.03
CA VAL A 107 -5.28 -6.99 5.86
C VAL A 107 -4.85 -7.77 7.10
N SER A 108 -4.35 -7.03 8.09
CA SER A 108 -3.62 -7.59 9.23
C SER A 108 -4.38 -8.69 9.95
N ARG A 109 -3.69 -9.80 10.13
CA ARG A 109 -4.15 -11.01 10.82
C ARG A 109 -2.97 -11.63 11.56
N ALA A 110 -3.23 -12.15 12.77
CA ALA A 110 -2.24 -12.83 13.59
C ALA A 110 -1.47 -13.91 12.78
N ILE A 111 -0.14 -13.91 12.93
CA ILE A 111 0.69 -15.02 12.41
C ILE A 111 0.38 -16.28 13.23
N PRO A 112 0.18 -17.46 12.56
CA PRO A 112 -0.19 -18.69 13.25
C PRO A 112 0.81 -19.12 14.34
N GLY A 113 0.26 -19.51 15.48
CA GLY A 113 0.97 -20.09 16.58
C GLY A 113 0.47 -19.67 17.97
N PRO A 114 -0.81 -19.92 18.32
CA PRO A 114 -1.89 -20.68 17.67
C PRO A 114 -2.52 -19.92 16.50
N MET A 115 -3.33 -20.63 15.69
CA MET A 115 -4.03 -20.02 14.58
C MET A 115 -5.15 -19.10 15.08
N SER A 116 -5.13 -17.86 14.60
CA SER A 116 -6.18 -16.87 14.80
C SER A 116 -6.44 -16.14 13.48
N LEU A 117 -7.70 -15.78 13.24
CA LEU A 117 -8.08 -14.99 12.05
C LEU A 117 -8.18 -13.49 12.38
N TRP A 118 -8.10 -13.12 13.66
CA TRP A 118 -8.24 -11.74 14.10
C TRP A 118 -6.93 -10.96 13.99
N CYS A 119 -7.06 -9.65 13.89
CA CYS A 119 -5.94 -8.72 13.78
C CYS A 119 -5.14 -8.63 15.10
N ASP A 120 -3.81 -8.62 14.95
CA ASP A 120 -2.87 -8.25 16.03
C ASP A 120 -1.62 -7.50 15.50
N HIS A 121 -1.59 -7.14 14.22
CA HIS A 121 -0.47 -6.50 13.50
C HIS A 121 0.86 -7.28 13.52
N SER A 122 0.90 -8.52 14.01
CA SER A 122 2.16 -9.29 14.04
C SER A 122 2.73 -9.53 12.65
N ASP A 123 1.89 -9.66 11.63
CA ASP A 123 2.28 -9.87 10.25
C ASP A 123 2.98 -8.63 9.64
N ILE A 124 2.36 -7.47 9.66
CA ILE A 124 2.96 -6.25 9.08
C ILE A 124 4.18 -5.79 9.90
N MET A 125 4.18 -5.97 11.23
CA MET A 125 5.31 -5.61 12.08
C MET A 125 6.56 -6.43 11.78
N THR A 126 6.45 -7.66 11.28
CA THR A 126 7.62 -8.44 10.85
C THR A 126 8.29 -7.86 9.61
N GLN A 127 7.60 -6.98 8.88
CA GLN A 127 8.12 -6.33 7.66
C GLN A 127 8.76 -4.96 7.92
N ARG A 128 8.78 -4.45 9.16
CA ARG A 128 9.27 -3.09 9.50
C ARG A 128 10.71 -2.81 9.03
N ASP A 129 11.55 -3.85 8.94
CA ASP A 129 12.97 -3.74 8.56
C ASP A 129 13.20 -4.03 7.06
N GLN A 130 12.14 -4.29 6.27
CA GLN A 130 12.25 -4.64 4.86
C GLN A 130 12.38 -3.45 3.91
N GLY A 131 12.27 -2.22 4.43
CA GLY A 131 12.42 -1.00 3.64
C GLY A 131 11.14 -0.58 2.91
N TRP A 132 9.98 -0.90 3.46
CA TRP A 132 8.68 -0.45 3.02
C TRP A 132 8.14 0.66 3.92
N ILE A 133 7.47 1.63 3.34
CA ILE A 133 6.63 2.57 4.09
C ILE A 133 5.40 1.81 4.56
N GLN A 134 4.94 2.04 5.80
CA GLN A 134 3.75 1.40 6.35
C GLN A 134 2.75 2.48 6.79
N LEU A 135 1.55 2.46 6.20
CA LEU A 135 0.44 3.36 6.52
C LEU A 135 -0.69 2.54 7.16
N PHE A 136 -1.12 2.91 8.35
CA PHE A 136 -2.17 2.21 9.11
C PHE A 136 -3.48 2.99 9.01
N ALA A 137 -4.46 2.45 8.30
CA ALA A 137 -5.76 3.07 8.13
C ALA A 137 -6.72 2.68 9.25
N ALA A 138 -7.44 3.65 9.80
CA ALA A 138 -8.38 3.46 10.90
C ALA A 138 -9.83 3.18 10.44
N SER A 139 -10.13 3.43 9.17
CA SER A 139 -11.48 3.30 8.60
C SER A 139 -11.44 2.91 7.12
N PRO A 140 -12.56 2.43 6.55
CA PRO A 140 -12.68 2.20 5.11
C PRO A 140 -12.37 3.45 4.25
N GLN A 141 -12.73 4.65 4.73
CA GLN A 141 -12.37 5.88 4.00
C GLN A 141 -10.85 6.10 3.97
N GLU A 142 -10.17 5.96 5.11
CA GLU A 142 -8.71 6.06 5.15
C GLU A 142 -8.04 4.99 4.29
N ALA A 143 -8.59 3.78 4.27
CA ALA A 143 -8.08 2.69 3.44
C ALA A 143 -8.06 3.03 1.95
N LEU A 144 -9.15 3.60 1.42
CA LEU A 144 -9.22 4.10 0.04
C LEU A 144 -8.20 5.21 -0.20
N ASP A 145 -8.22 6.23 0.66
CA ASP A 145 -7.42 7.44 0.51
C ASP A 145 -5.91 7.12 0.60
N PHE A 146 -5.52 6.24 1.54
CA PHE A 146 -4.13 5.87 1.72
C PHE A 146 -3.56 5.03 0.56
N VAL A 147 -4.39 4.28 -0.16
CA VAL A 147 -3.95 3.64 -1.41
C VAL A 147 -3.54 4.69 -2.44
N MET A 148 -4.35 5.74 -2.64
CA MET A 148 -4.03 6.82 -3.57
C MET A 148 -2.79 7.60 -3.12
N ILE A 149 -2.68 7.91 -1.83
CA ILE A 149 -1.53 8.59 -1.23
C ILE A 149 -0.27 7.73 -1.34
N ALA A 150 -0.38 6.41 -1.12
CA ALA A 150 0.74 5.48 -1.22
C ALA A 150 1.40 5.52 -2.59
N TYR A 151 0.64 5.54 -3.70
CA TYR A 151 1.22 5.69 -5.03
C TYR A 151 1.95 7.01 -5.19
N ARG A 152 1.34 8.12 -4.77
CA ARG A 152 1.95 9.46 -4.87
C ARG A 152 3.25 9.59 -4.08
N VAL A 153 3.36 8.91 -2.96
CA VAL A 153 4.59 8.88 -2.14
C VAL A 153 5.62 7.92 -2.71
N SER A 154 5.19 6.69 -3.06
CA SER A 154 6.10 5.66 -3.58
C SER A 154 6.76 6.05 -4.90
N GLU A 155 6.04 6.77 -5.77
CA GLU A 155 6.48 7.20 -7.10
C GLU A 155 7.29 8.50 -7.11
N ASP A 156 7.33 9.23 -5.99
CA ASP A 156 8.14 10.46 -5.89
C ASP A 156 9.62 10.11 -6.06
N GLU A 157 10.31 10.81 -6.96
CA GLU A 157 11.72 10.54 -7.31
C GLU A 157 12.68 10.63 -6.12
N ARG A 158 12.31 11.41 -5.09
CA ARG A 158 13.05 11.53 -3.83
C ARG A 158 12.89 10.30 -2.94
N VAL A 159 11.84 9.50 -3.16
CA VAL A 159 11.42 8.38 -2.33
C VAL A 159 11.70 7.05 -3.02
N LEU A 160 11.01 6.73 -4.11
CA LEU A 160 11.09 5.46 -4.86
C LEU A 160 11.17 4.25 -3.92
N THR A 161 10.17 4.12 -3.04
CA THR A 161 10.13 3.12 -1.99
C THR A 161 8.73 2.50 -1.97
N PRO A 162 8.61 1.17 -1.95
CA PRO A 162 7.30 0.53 -1.93
C PRO A 162 6.55 0.83 -0.62
N THR A 163 5.22 0.81 -0.68
CA THR A 163 4.36 1.15 0.47
C THR A 163 3.35 0.04 0.76
N MET A 164 3.18 -0.29 2.04
CA MET A 164 2.11 -1.11 2.58
C MET A 164 1.01 -0.22 3.15
N VAL A 165 -0.23 -0.50 2.79
CA VAL A 165 -1.43 0.10 3.40
C VAL A 165 -2.09 -0.98 4.23
N ASP A 166 -2.10 -0.79 5.54
CA ASP A 166 -2.65 -1.73 6.50
C ASP A 166 -4.09 -1.38 6.89
N ILE A 167 -4.92 -2.40 7.00
CA ILE A 167 -6.23 -2.35 7.63
C ILE A 167 -6.42 -3.52 8.59
N ASP A 168 -7.11 -3.28 9.68
CA ASP A 168 -7.41 -4.32 10.67
C ASP A 168 -8.34 -5.38 10.10
N GLY A 169 -7.86 -6.63 10.05
CA GLY A 169 -8.63 -7.78 9.62
C GLY A 169 -9.92 -7.94 10.45
N PHE A 170 -11.05 -8.12 9.78
CA PHE A 170 -12.42 -8.16 10.27
C PHE A 170 -12.92 -6.83 10.88
N PHE A 171 -12.16 -6.14 11.71
CA PHE A 171 -12.59 -4.90 12.38
C PHE A 171 -12.75 -3.71 11.42
N CYS A 172 -11.90 -3.59 10.41
CA CYS A 172 -12.03 -2.59 9.36
C CYS A 172 -12.41 -3.26 8.03
N SER A 173 -11.79 -4.41 7.73
CA SER A 173 -11.90 -5.05 6.43
C SER A 173 -13.30 -5.57 6.09
N HIS A 174 -14.16 -5.85 7.08
CA HIS A 174 -15.53 -6.36 6.91
C HIS A 174 -16.60 -5.45 7.55
N LEU A 175 -16.22 -4.30 8.08
CA LEU A 175 -17.17 -3.31 8.57
C LEU A 175 -17.55 -2.36 7.45
N THR A 176 -18.86 -2.30 7.13
CA THR A 176 -19.39 -1.43 6.08
C THR A 176 -19.69 -0.04 6.64
N GLU A 177 -19.11 0.97 6.00
CA GLU A 177 -19.31 2.38 6.32
C GLU A 177 -19.61 3.19 5.05
N PRO A 178 -20.15 4.42 5.17
CA PRO A 178 -20.25 5.33 4.04
C PRO A 178 -18.86 5.82 3.65
N VAL A 179 -18.46 5.56 2.40
CA VAL A 179 -17.17 5.96 1.83
C VAL A 179 -17.42 6.90 0.65
N ASP A 180 -16.78 8.05 0.67
CA ASP A 180 -16.76 8.99 -0.44
C ASP A 180 -15.72 8.54 -1.48
N VAL A 181 -16.21 7.91 -2.54
CA VAL A 181 -15.37 7.41 -3.64
C VAL A 181 -15.24 8.54 -4.68
N PRO A 182 -14.04 9.10 -4.90
CA PRO A 182 -13.85 10.15 -5.89
C PRO A 182 -14.21 9.66 -7.29
N THR A 183 -14.67 10.58 -8.15
CA THR A 183 -14.80 10.29 -9.58
C THR A 183 -13.41 10.07 -10.20
N GLU A 184 -13.38 9.60 -11.44
CA GLU A 184 -12.11 9.43 -12.16
C GLU A 184 -11.41 10.78 -12.36
N GLU A 185 -12.16 11.81 -12.71
CA GLU A 185 -11.65 13.16 -12.91
C GLU A 185 -11.10 13.80 -11.62
N GLU A 186 -11.77 13.56 -10.48
CA GLU A 186 -11.29 14.03 -9.19
C GLU A 186 -10.03 13.28 -8.76
N ALA A 187 -10.01 11.96 -8.92
CA ALA A 187 -8.83 11.15 -8.63
C ALA A 187 -7.63 11.56 -9.49
N ALA A 188 -7.86 11.88 -10.78
CA ALA A 188 -6.82 12.31 -11.70
C ALA A 188 -6.18 13.67 -11.33
N GLN A 189 -6.84 14.50 -10.52
CA GLN A 189 -6.24 15.73 -9.99
C GLN A 189 -5.14 15.44 -8.97
N PHE A 190 -5.21 14.30 -8.31
CA PHE A 190 -4.23 13.88 -7.30
C PHE A 190 -3.31 12.78 -7.82
N VAL A 191 -3.87 11.70 -8.37
CA VAL A 191 -3.08 10.57 -8.91
C VAL A 191 -2.80 10.80 -10.38
N HIS A 192 -1.65 11.38 -10.68
CA HIS A 192 -1.20 11.64 -12.05
C HIS A 192 -0.84 10.33 -12.76
N ASP A 193 -0.68 10.38 -14.07
CA ASP A 193 -0.12 9.25 -14.83
C ASP A 193 1.31 9.00 -14.35
N PHE A 194 1.67 7.73 -14.22
CA PHE A 194 2.99 7.36 -13.73
C PHE A 194 4.02 7.44 -14.86
N GLU A 195 5.05 8.23 -14.64
CA GLU A 195 6.22 8.30 -15.50
C GLU A 195 7.43 7.74 -14.73
N PRO A 196 7.87 6.50 -15.03
CA PRO A 196 8.97 5.89 -14.31
C PRO A 196 10.29 6.61 -14.59
N VAL A 197 11.01 6.98 -13.54
CA VAL A 197 12.26 7.76 -13.64
C VAL A 197 13.52 6.89 -13.50
N ASN A 198 13.45 5.72 -12.84
CA ASN A 198 14.65 4.96 -12.49
C ASN A 198 14.67 3.51 -12.98
N ALA A 199 13.55 2.91 -13.27
CA ALA A 199 13.46 1.49 -13.53
C ALA A 199 12.52 1.23 -14.69
N VAL A 200 13.03 1.42 -15.90
CA VAL A 200 12.36 1.02 -17.13
C VAL A 200 13.27 0.05 -17.83
N LEU A 201 12.74 -1.13 -18.18
CA LEU A 201 13.48 -2.07 -19.03
C LEU A 201 13.52 -1.51 -20.44
N ASP A 202 14.60 -0.80 -20.75
CA ASP A 202 14.85 -0.24 -22.08
C ASP A 202 15.86 -1.12 -22.81
N PRO A 203 15.49 -1.71 -23.97
CA PRO A 203 16.42 -2.51 -24.77
C PRO A 203 17.66 -1.74 -25.23
N ASP A 204 17.54 -0.41 -25.41
CA ASP A 204 18.64 0.44 -25.86
C ASP A 204 19.55 0.88 -24.71
N LEU A 205 19.07 0.75 -23.45
CA LEU A 205 19.82 1.02 -22.23
C LEU A 205 19.67 -0.14 -21.23
N PRO A 206 20.20 -1.32 -21.55
CA PRO A 206 20.02 -2.50 -20.73
C PRO A 206 20.74 -2.37 -19.39
N TYR A 207 20.03 -2.64 -18.30
CA TYR A 207 20.63 -2.77 -16.98
C TYR A 207 20.00 -3.95 -16.23
N ALA A 208 20.68 -4.44 -15.21
CA ALA A 208 20.21 -5.56 -14.44
C ALA A 208 19.86 -5.13 -13.00
N MET A 209 18.78 -5.69 -12.46
CA MET A 209 18.29 -5.43 -11.11
C MET A 209 18.54 -6.64 -10.21
N ASN A 210 18.71 -6.40 -8.91
CA ASN A 210 18.95 -7.44 -7.89
C ASN A 210 20.15 -8.35 -8.18
N ASN A 211 21.21 -7.79 -8.73
CA ASN A 211 22.43 -8.54 -9.00
C ASN A 211 23.21 -8.86 -7.73
N LEU A 212 24.03 -9.91 -7.81
CA LEU A 212 25.07 -10.15 -6.83
C LEU A 212 26.04 -8.95 -6.80
N THR A 213 26.21 -8.34 -5.64
CA THR A 213 27.04 -7.15 -5.46
C THR A 213 28.21 -7.38 -4.51
N SER A 214 29.29 -6.64 -4.70
CA SER A 214 30.38 -6.58 -3.72
C SER A 214 29.94 -5.83 -2.45
N PRO A 215 30.60 -6.02 -1.29
CA PRO A 215 30.26 -5.30 -0.07
C PRO A 215 30.24 -3.78 -0.21
N ALA A 216 31.15 -3.20 -1.02
CA ALA A 216 31.19 -1.76 -1.26
C ALA A 216 29.92 -1.27 -2.00
N ILE A 217 29.55 -1.94 -3.09
CA ILE A 217 28.34 -1.60 -3.86
C ILE A 217 27.07 -1.85 -3.01
N PHE A 218 27.05 -2.92 -2.22
CA PHE A 218 25.92 -3.20 -1.31
C PHE A 218 25.69 -2.03 -0.33
N ASN A 219 26.74 -1.47 0.25
CA ASN A 219 26.64 -0.33 1.15
C ASN A 219 26.05 0.91 0.44
N GLU A 220 26.46 1.20 -0.80
CA GLU A 220 25.93 2.32 -1.58
C GLU A 220 24.44 2.13 -1.89
N LEU A 221 24.02 0.93 -2.27
CA LEU A 221 22.61 0.61 -2.52
C LEU A 221 21.76 0.76 -1.25
N LYS A 222 22.24 0.24 -0.11
CA LYS A 222 21.57 0.40 1.18
C LYS A 222 21.51 1.88 1.63
N LYS A 223 22.55 2.66 1.35
CA LYS A 223 22.55 4.10 1.61
C LYS A 223 21.52 4.84 0.75
N SER A 224 21.41 4.49 -0.54
CA SER A 224 20.39 5.03 -1.42
C SER A 224 18.97 4.73 -0.92
N GLN A 225 18.73 3.48 -0.46
CA GLN A 225 17.45 3.09 0.14
C GLN A 225 17.14 3.88 1.42
N ASP A 226 18.11 4.06 2.32
CA ASP A 226 17.97 4.86 3.56
C ASP A 226 17.64 6.33 3.26
N ILE A 227 18.27 6.93 2.24
CA ILE A 227 17.98 8.31 1.82
C ILE A 227 16.52 8.43 1.34
N GLY A 228 16.05 7.52 0.49
CA GLY A 228 14.66 7.50 0.03
C GLY A 228 13.67 7.36 1.18
N MET A 229 13.92 6.43 2.11
CA MET A 229 13.08 6.23 3.29
C MET A 229 13.03 7.49 4.19
N ARG A 230 14.16 8.18 4.39
CA ARG A 230 14.18 9.44 5.17
C ARG A 230 13.42 10.56 4.48
N SER A 231 13.51 10.65 3.15
CA SER A 231 12.76 11.62 2.36
C SER A 231 11.26 11.38 2.40
N ALA A 232 10.83 10.14 2.57
CA ALA A 232 9.42 9.76 2.57
C ALA A 232 8.59 10.53 3.61
N ALA A 233 9.16 10.85 4.78
CA ALA A 233 8.45 11.58 5.83
C ALA A 233 8.00 12.97 5.37
N ALA A 234 8.89 13.74 4.74
CA ALA A 234 8.57 15.08 4.24
C ALA A 234 7.63 15.00 3.01
N VAL A 235 7.89 14.06 2.11
CA VAL A 235 7.04 13.85 0.93
C VAL A 235 5.63 13.45 1.34
N LEU A 236 5.48 12.60 2.35
CA LEU A 236 4.18 12.19 2.85
C LEU A 236 3.39 13.38 3.42
N ASP A 237 4.04 14.28 4.17
CA ASP A 237 3.41 15.52 4.67
C ASP A 237 2.94 16.40 3.49
N GLU A 238 3.78 16.58 2.45
CA GLU A 238 3.39 17.31 1.23
C GLU A 238 2.17 16.67 0.52
N ARG A 239 2.12 15.33 0.45
CA ARG A 239 0.99 14.62 -0.19
C ARG A 239 -0.27 14.68 0.66
N PHE A 240 -0.18 14.69 1.98
CA PHE A 240 -1.33 14.92 2.86
C PHE A 240 -1.93 16.31 2.66
N ASP A 241 -1.09 17.34 2.56
CA ASP A 241 -1.55 18.72 2.32
C ASP A 241 -2.20 18.86 0.93
N GLU A 242 -1.58 18.30 -0.12
CA GLU A 242 -2.13 18.25 -1.48
C GLU A 242 -3.49 17.54 -1.49
N PHE A 243 -3.58 16.36 -0.86
CA PHE A 243 -4.79 15.58 -0.74
C PHE A 243 -5.91 16.35 -0.02
N ALA A 244 -5.57 17.02 1.09
CA ALA A 244 -6.52 17.84 1.84
C ALA A 244 -7.05 19.02 1.01
N GLY A 245 -6.21 19.62 0.18
CA GLY A 245 -6.58 20.72 -0.73
C GLY A 245 -7.61 20.28 -1.80
N ILE A 246 -7.52 19.03 -2.27
CA ILE A 246 -8.40 18.49 -3.32
C ILE A 246 -9.69 17.89 -2.72
N PHE A 247 -9.56 17.04 -1.70
CA PHE A 247 -10.66 16.23 -1.18
C PHE A 247 -11.24 16.72 0.15
N GLY A 248 -10.62 17.74 0.79
CA GLY A 248 -11.06 18.31 2.06
C GLY A 248 -10.79 17.43 3.29
N ARG A 249 -10.28 16.21 3.12
CA ARG A 249 -9.91 15.29 4.21
C ARG A 249 -8.45 15.49 4.60
N LYS A 250 -8.19 15.73 5.90
CA LYS A 250 -6.87 16.02 6.43
C LYS A 250 -6.29 14.82 7.13
N TYR A 251 -5.08 14.46 6.76
CA TYR A 251 -4.28 13.40 7.37
C TYR A 251 -2.95 13.94 7.89
N SER A 252 -2.32 13.21 8.78
CA SER A 252 -0.96 13.45 9.24
C SER A 252 -0.31 12.13 9.63
N ARG A 253 1.01 12.12 9.72
CA ARG A 253 1.77 10.90 10.08
C ARG A 253 1.37 10.35 11.46
N VAL A 254 0.97 11.22 12.36
CA VAL A 254 0.40 10.90 13.67
C VAL A 254 -0.76 11.84 13.92
N MET A 255 -1.97 11.31 14.11
CA MET A 255 -3.15 12.08 14.45
C MET A 255 -3.18 12.28 15.97
N CYS A 256 -3.08 13.54 16.42
CA CYS A 256 -3.21 13.88 17.83
C CYS A 256 -4.66 14.25 18.16
N HIS A 257 -5.15 13.77 19.29
CA HIS A 257 -6.49 14.07 19.81
C HIS A 257 -6.38 14.38 21.30
N GLU A 258 -6.78 15.59 21.71
CA GLU A 258 -6.76 16.07 23.11
C GLU A 258 -5.43 15.84 23.86
N THR A 259 -4.29 16.13 23.18
CA THR A 259 -2.96 15.84 23.75
C THR A 259 -2.25 17.07 24.32
N GLU A 260 -2.77 18.31 24.16
CA GLU A 260 -2.03 19.55 24.44
C GLU A 260 -1.70 19.74 25.93
N ASP A 261 -2.56 19.26 26.84
CA ASP A 261 -2.41 19.38 28.29
C ASP A 261 -2.53 18.03 29.03
N ALA A 262 -2.33 16.93 28.29
CA ALA A 262 -2.50 15.59 28.82
C ALA A 262 -1.31 15.15 29.70
N ASP A 263 -1.60 14.68 30.92
CA ASP A 263 -0.62 14.02 31.78
C ASP A 263 -0.25 12.61 31.30
N THR A 264 -1.14 11.98 30.54
CA THR A 264 -0.97 10.62 30.00
C THR A 264 -1.44 10.60 28.57
N VAL A 265 -0.63 10.05 27.66
CA VAL A 265 -0.95 9.89 26.23
C VAL A 265 -1.02 8.41 25.89
N VAL A 266 -2.09 7.98 25.23
CA VAL A 266 -2.24 6.64 24.66
C VAL A 266 -1.84 6.68 23.18
N VAL A 267 -0.93 5.80 22.78
CA VAL A 267 -0.56 5.62 21.37
C VAL A 267 -1.18 4.35 20.85
N CYS A 268 -1.93 4.44 19.75
CA CYS A 268 -2.59 3.30 19.11
C CYS A 268 -2.52 3.41 17.59
N MET A 269 -2.80 2.32 16.89
CA MET A 269 -2.83 2.21 15.43
C MET A 269 -4.11 1.52 14.97
N GLY A 270 -4.45 1.68 13.68
CA GLY A 270 -5.56 1.01 13.04
C GLY A 270 -6.94 1.42 13.57
N SER A 271 -7.92 0.56 13.43
CA SER A 271 -9.32 0.82 13.76
C SER A 271 -9.57 1.07 15.26
N MET A 272 -8.68 0.57 16.14
CA MET A 272 -8.75 0.83 17.57
C MET A 272 -8.71 2.33 17.91
N SER A 273 -8.05 3.14 17.06
CA SER A 273 -7.94 4.60 17.27
C SER A 273 -9.31 5.29 17.33
N GLY A 274 -10.28 4.82 16.57
CA GLY A 274 -11.67 5.28 16.63
C GLY A 274 -12.31 5.05 18.00
N THR A 275 -12.13 3.84 18.54
CA THR A 275 -12.67 3.48 19.89
C THR A 275 -11.97 4.28 20.99
N VAL A 276 -10.66 4.48 20.90
CA VAL A 276 -9.89 5.22 21.94
C VAL A 276 -10.27 6.71 21.97
N LYS A 277 -10.68 7.29 20.86
CA LYS A 277 -11.14 8.71 20.78
C LYS A 277 -12.49 8.96 21.47
N HIS A 278 -13.30 7.91 21.71
CA HIS A 278 -14.58 7.99 22.43
C HIS A 278 -14.39 7.75 23.94
#